data_e9de4ccb0df656752106fc1b368b02c3
#
_entry.id   e9de4ccb0df656752106fc1b368b02c3
#
_cell.length_a   1.000
_cell.length_b   1.000
_cell.length_c   1.000
_cell.angle_alpha   90.00
_cell.angle_beta   90.00
_cell.angle_gamma   90.00
#
_symmetry.space_group_name_H-M   'P 1'
#
loop_
_entity.id
_entity.type
_entity.pdbx_description
1 polymer ?
#
loop_
_entity_poly.entity_id
_entity_poly.type
_entity_poly.pdbx_seq_one_letter_code
_entity_poly.pdbx_strand_id
1 'polypeptide(L)'
;VFSSLIVKFSNKISETSEFTKPPSFPKGAVGKWMERKTQELLKNQLELAKKIPNTSPAILWNENILQLEGPEENSIDCTITSPPFPGTYDYLELHELRMNWLDFPTEPMATGEIISRNYTPKQWKQVFREFMLKLRRWTAEEGVCYLLLGDWIENNERVSGLEFTNKYSDSVGWKVAGSASVQREIFDSNLRLAFGDSGKWEHLILLRQ
;
A
#
# COMPACT_ATOMS: atom_id res chain seq x y z
N VAL A 1 14.76 -2.56 9.31
CA VAL A 1 14.99 -2.38 10.76
C VAL A 1 14.94 -0.90 11.14
N PHE A 2 15.81 -0.04 10.58
CA PHE A 2 15.85 1.37 10.93
C PHE A 2 14.50 2.07 10.77
N SER A 3 13.85 1.93 9.61
CA SER A 3 12.55 2.52 9.32
C SER A 3 11.47 2.18 10.37
N SER A 4 11.50 0.96 10.94
CA SER A 4 10.53 0.55 11.97
C SER A 4 10.79 1.17 13.35
N LEU A 5 11.91 1.85 13.53
CA LEU A 5 12.29 2.47 14.80
C LEU A 5 12.16 4.00 14.79
N ILE A 6 12.05 4.60 13.60
CA ILE A 6 12.07 6.06 13.45
C ILE A 6 11.01 6.74 14.31
N VAL A 7 9.75 6.32 14.23
CA VAL A 7 8.67 6.93 15.03
C VAL A 7 8.95 6.81 16.52
N LYS A 8 9.38 5.62 16.97
CA LYS A 8 9.65 5.36 18.38
C LYS A 8 10.73 6.28 18.98
N PHE A 9 11.76 6.62 18.20
CA PHE A 9 12.88 7.45 18.64
C PHE A 9 12.79 8.90 18.17
N SER A 10 11.69 9.26 17.52
CA SER A 10 11.36 10.64 17.17
C SER A 10 10.56 11.32 18.29
N ASN A 11 10.19 12.55 18.06
CA ASN A 11 9.26 13.30 18.87
C ASN A 11 7.81 13.23 18.35
N LYS A 12 7.49 12.25 17.51
CA LYS A 12 6.13 11.95 17.04
C LYS A 12 5.58 10.71 17.77
N ILE A 13 4.28 10.70 18.06
CA ILE A 13 3.59 9.55 18.64
C ILE A 13 3.24 8.54 17.54
N SER A 14 2.89 9.03 16.36
CA SER A 14 2.65 8.26 15.14
C SER A 14 3.28 8.97 13.94
N GLU A 15 3.25 8.38 12.76
CA GLU A 15 3.81 9.00 11.55
C GLU A 15 3.11 10.31 11.17
N THR A 16 1.82 10.40 11.41
CA THR A 16 0.97 11.55 11.08
C THR A 16 0.66 12.47 12.27
N SER A 17 1.19 12.17 13.46
CA SER A 17 0.94 13.00 14.64
C SER A 17 1.76 14.29 14.62
N GLU A 18 1.25 15.30 15.28
CA GLU A 18 2.03 16.50 15.60
C GLU A 18 3.27 16.17 16.43
N PHE A 19 4.26 17.06 16.40
CA PHE A 19 5.45 16.94 17.23
C PHE A 19 5.09 17.11 18.70
N THR A 20 5.59 16.20 19.52
CA THR A 20 5.44 16.22 20.97
C THR A 20 6.80 16.42 21.63
N LYS A 21 6.80 16.51 22.95
CA LYS A 21 8.06 16.55 23.70
C LYS A 21 8.86 15.26 23.41
N PRO A 22 10.14 15.38 23.02
CA PRO A 22 10.98 14.23 22.76
C PRO A 22 10.98 13.24 23.93
N PRO A 23 10.77 11.93 23.70
CA PRO A 23 10.91 10.95 24.76
C PRO A 23 12.36 10.87 25.23
N SER A 24 12.56 10.72 26.53
CA SER A 24 13.90 10.49 27.11
C SER A 24 14.23 9.01 27.04
N PHE A 25 15.34 8.66 26.40
CA PHE A 25 15.83 7.29 26.34
C PHE A 25 17.22 7.17 26.99
N PRO A 26 17.52 6.05 27.64
CA PRO A 26 18.86 5.79 28.16
C PRO A 26 19.90 5.80 27.03
N LYS A 27 21.12 6.18 27.36
CA LYS A 27 22.25 6.14 26.43
C LYS A 27 22.39 4.74 25.82
N GLY A 28 22.52 4.65 24.50
CA GLY A 28 22.63 3.39 23.76
C GLY A 28 21.31 2.65 23.52
N ALA A 29 20.16 3.22 23.91
CA ALA A 29 18.86 2.57 23.66
C ALA A 29 18.61 2.28 22.18
N VAL A 30 18.92 3.21 21.28
CA VAL A 30 18.76 3.02 19.83
C VAL A 30 19.54 1.79 19.35
N GLY A 31 20.83 1.67 19.71
CA GLY A 31 21.66 0.53 19.35
C GLY A 31 21.08 -0.80 19.83
N LYS A 32 20.64 -0.88 21.09
CA LYS A 32 20.01 -2.09 21.63
C LYS A 32 18.72 -2.48 20.89
N TRP A 33 17.91 -1.50 20.50
CA TRP A 33 16.68 -1.76 19.73
C TRP A 33 16.99 -2.17 18.30
N MET A 34 18.01 -1.57 17.66
CA MET A 34 18.50 -1.99 16.35
C MET A 34 18.96 -3.44 16.38
N GLU A 35 19.82 -3.80 17.32
CA GLU A 35 20.33 -5.16 17.49
C GLU A 35 19.18 -6.15 17.67
N ARG A 36 18.24 -5.90 18.60
CA ARG A 36 17.09 -6.76 18.84
C ARG A 36 16.25 -6.97 17.58
N LYS A 37 15.94 -5.89 16.86
CA LYS A 37 15.14 -5.98 15.63
C LYS A 37 15.89 -6.68 14.49
N THR A 38 17.19 -6.53 14.43
CA THR A 38 18.03 -7.27 13.47
C THR A 38 18.03 -8.76 13.77
N GLN A 39 18.19 -9.15 15.03
CA GLN A 39 18.14 -10.54 15.44
C GLN A 39 16.78 -11.18 15.17
N GLU A 40 15.68 -10.48 15.45
CA GLU A 40 14.32 -10.90 15.13
C GLU A 40 14.15 -11.13 13.62
N LEU A 41 14.60 -10.21 12.79
CA LEU A 41 14.54 -10.33 11.34
C LEU A 41 15.35 -11.53 10.83
N LEU A 42 16.59 -11.68 11.29
CA LEU A 42 17.46 -12.81 10.92
C LEU A 42 16.82 -14.14 11.29
N LYS A 43 16.28 -14.25 12.50
CA LYS A 43 15.56 -15.46 12.93
C LYS A 43 14.40 -15.79 11.97
N ASN A 44 13.56 -14.79 11.66
CA ASN A 44 12.41 -14.99 10.77
C ASN A 44 12.84 -15.39 9.36
N GLN A 45 13.93 -14.79 8.84
CA GLN A 45 14.48 -15.16 7.54
C GLN A 45 15.03 -16.58 7.50
N LEU A 46 15.72 -17.02 8.56
CA LEU A 46 16.21 -18.39 8.68
C LEU A 46 15.07 -19.41 8.76
N GLU A 47 14.01 -19.09 9.50
CA GLU A 47 12.80 -19.93 9.57
C GLU A 47 12.09 -20.01 8.20
N LEU A 48 12.00 -18.91 7.49
CA LEU A 48 11.44 -18.86 6.15
C LEU A 48 12.26 -19.71 5.17
N ALA A 49 13.58 -19.54 5.16
CA ALA A 49 14.49 -20.30 4.30
C ALA A 49 14.39 -21.83 4.54
N LYS A 50 14.11 -22.27 5.78
CA LYS A 50 13.88 -23.69 6.07
C LYS A 50 12.55 -24.18 5.49
N LYS A 51 11.51 -23.34 5.48
CA LYS A 51 10.17 -23.70 4.96
C LYS A 51 10.12 -23.72 3.45
N ILE A 52 10.86 -22.84 2.79
CA ILE A 52 10.89 -22.68 1.34
C ILE A 52 12.35 -22.64 0.83
N PRO A 53 13.05 -23.78 0.86
CA PRO A 53 14.51 -23.85 0.58
C PRO A 53 14.88 -23.52 -0.86
N ASN A 54 13.95 -23.64 -1.82
CA ASN A 54 14.19 -23.48 -3.24
C ASN A 54 13.49 -22.23 -3.81
N THR A 55 13.73 -21.07 -3.22
CA THR A 55 13.19 -19.81 -3.75
C THR A 55 14.10 -19.26 -4.84
N SER A 56 13.49 -18.78 -5.93
CA SER A 56 14.19 -17.95 -6.90
C SER A 56 14.57 -16.60 -6.28
N PRO A 57 15.66 -15.97 -6.72
CA PRO A 57 15.99 -14.61 -6.31
C PRO A 57 14.86 -13.64 -6.62
N ALA A 58 14.60 -12.69 -5.70
CA ALA A 58 13.64 -11.61 -5.96
C ALA A 58 14.22 -10.62 -6.99
N ILE A 59 13.39 -10.21 -7.92
CA ILE A 59 13.69 -9.12 -8.85
C ILE A 59 12.99 -7.86 -8.33
N LEU A 60 13.73 -6.77 -8.15
CA LEU A 60 13.24 -5.51 -7.67
C LEU A 60 13.29 -4.46 -8.78
N TRP A 61 12.15 -3.86 -9.09
CA TRP A 61 12.06 -2.69 -9.97
C TRP A 61 11.81 -1.45 -9.12
N ASN A 62 12.67 -0.44 -9.26
CA ASN A 62 12.51 0.85 -8.59
C ASN A 62 12.01 1.88 -9.59
N GLU A 63 10.77 1.73 -10.02
CA GLU A 63 10.13 2.57 -11.03
C GLU A 63 8.66 2.80 -10.71
N ASN A 64 8.10 3.85 -11.31
CA ASN A 64 6.65 4.04 -11.30
C ASN A 64 6.00 2.92 -12.12
N ILE A 65 5.06 2.19 -11.52
CA ILE A 65 4.40 1.05 -12.14
C ILE A 65 3.74 1.39 -13.49
N LEU A 66 3.28 2.63 -13.68
CA LEU A 66 2.68 3.05 -14.94
C LEU A 66 3.72 3.21 -16.07
N GLN A 67 4.99 3.44 -15.72
CA GLN A 67 6.10 3.59 -16.66
C GLN A 67 6.92 2.30 -16.79
N LEU A 68 6.84 1.42 -15.79
CA LEU A 68 7.58 0.17 -15.74
C LEU A 68 7.26 -0.70 -16.98
N GLU A 69 8.26 -1.16 -17.72
CA GLU A 69 8.07 -2.19 -18.74
C GLU A 69 7.68 -3.53 -18.09
N GLY A 70 8.34 -3.83 -16.96
CA GLY A 70 7.98 -4.91 -16.05
C GLY A 70 8.33 -6.31 -16.55
N PRO A 71 7.64 -7.33 -16.02
CA PRO A 71 7.80 -8.71 -16.47
C PRO A 71 7.35 -8.91 -17.91
N GLU A 72 7.72 -10.04 -18.49
CA GLU A 72 7.21 -10.47 -19.79
C GLU A 72 5.70 -10.63 -19.77
N GLU A 73 5.06 -10.44 -20.91
CA GLU A 73 3.61 -10.63 -21.05
C GLU A 73 3.23 -12.09 -20.74
N ASN A 74 2.10 -12.27 -20.04
CA ASN A 74 1.57 -13.59 -19.67
C ASN A 74 2.56 -14.45 -18.85
N SER A 75 3.45 -13.84 -18.07
CA SER A 75 4.49 -14.55 -17.30
C SER A 75 4.20 -14.64 -15.80
N ILE A 76 3.22 -13.91 -15.29
CA ILE A 76 2.92 -13.85 -13.86
C ILE A 76 1.73 -14.74 -13.51
N ASP A 77 1.95 -15.77 -12.70
CA ASP A 77 0.89 -16.67 -12.23
C ASP A 77 0.03 -16.04 -11.14
N CYS A 78 0.62 -15.19 -10.31
CA CYS A 78 -0.09 -14.55 -9.19
C CYS A 78 0.43 -13.15 -8.93
N THR A 79 -0.46 -12.17 -8.99
CA THR A 79 -0.23 -10.81 -8.53
C THR A 79 -0.91 -10.58 -7.19
N ILE A 80 -0.21 -9.96 -6.24
CA ILE A 80 -0.79 -9.50 -4.96
C ILE A 80 -0.46 -8.01 -4.85
N THR A 81 -1.48 -7.17 -4.78
CA THR A 81 -1.30 -5.72 -4.78
C THR A 81 -2.32 -4.98 -3.93
N SER A 82 -1.90 -3.85 -3.39
CA SER A 82 -2.75 -2.89 -2.70
C SER A 82 -2.39 -1.50 -3.23
N PRO A 83 -3.04 -1.03 -4.30
CA PRO A 83 -2.81 0.32 -4.78
C PRO A 83 -3.24 1.34 -3.74
N PRO A 84 -2.72 2.57 -3.77
CA PRO A 84 -3.14 3.62 -2.86
C PRO A 84 -4.66 3.82 -2.88
N PHE A 85 -5.29 4.03 -1.71
CA PHE A 85 -6.73 4.24 -1.58
C PHE A 85 -7.06 5.72 -1.76
N PRO A 86 -8.00 6.08 -2.66
CA PRO A 86 -8.36 7.48 -2.90
C PRO A 86 -8.79 8.20 -1.62
N GLY A 87 -8.27 9.41 -1.41
CA GLY A 87 -8.70 10.29 -0.31
C GLY A 87 -8.53 9.74 1.11
N THR A 88 -7.81 8.62 1.28
CA THR A 88 -7.66 7.97 2.59
C THR A 88 -6.37 8.35 3.28
N TYR A 89 -5.26 8.37 2.54
CA TYR A 89 -3.94 8.64 3.08
C TYR A 89 -3.18 9.62 2.18
N ASP A 90 -2.46 10.55 2.80
CA ASP A 90 -1.37 11.27 2.16
C ASP A 90 -0.09 10.45 2.41
N TYR A 91 0.31 9.68 1.43
CA TYR A 91 1.47 8.79 1.56
C TYR A 91 2.78 9.56 1.69
N LEU A 92 2.88 10.74 1.11
CA LEU A 92 4.04 11.61 1.27
C LEU A 92 4.17 12.06 2.73
N GLU A 93 3.08 12.55 3.32
CA GLU A 93 3.05 12.94 4.74
C GLU A 93 3.34 11.74 5.66
N LEU A 94 2.76 10.57 5.36
CA LEU A 94 3.02 9.33 6.12
C LEU A 94 4.50 8.94 6.13
N HIS A 95 5.21 9.18 5.03
CA HIS A 95 6.61 8.78 4.88
C HIS A 95 7.61 9.91 5.09
N GLU A 96 7.16 11.15 5.27
CA GLU A 96 8.00 12.34 5.44
C GLU A 96 9.12 12.14 6.47
N LEU A 97 8.78 11.61 7.63
CA LEU A 97 9.76 11.35 8.69
C LEU A 97 10.86 10.36 8.25
N ARG A 98 10.50 9.33 7.49
CA ARG A 98 11.46 8.37 6.94
C ARG A 98 12.32 8.98 5.86
N MET A 99 11.71 9.75 4.97
CA MET A 99 12.41 10.40 3.87
C MET A 99 13.43 11.39 4.40
N ASN A 100 13.05 12.22 5.37
CA ASN A 100 13.96 13.16 6.03
C ASN A 100 15.14 12.46 6.72
N TRP A 101 14.91 11.33 7.39
CA TRP A 101 15.98 10.60 8.07
C TRP A 101 16.90 9.82 7.14
N LEU A 102 16.40 9.41 5.98
CA LEU A 102 17.15 8.64 4.98
C LEU A 102 17.69 9.53 3.86
N ASP A 103 17.46 10.83 3.94
CA ASP A 103 17.87 11.81 2.93
C ASP A 103 17.35 11.49 1.53
N PHE A 104 16.08 11.03 1.47
CA PHE A 104 15.42 10.76 0.20
C PHE A 104 14.73 12.02 -0.33
N PRO A 105 14.89 12.35 -1.62
CA PRO A 105 14.18 13.46 -2.23
C PRO A 105 12.67 13.19 -2.27
N THR A 106 11.88 14.20 -1.92
CA THR A 106 10.41 14.10 -1.88
C THR A 106 9.76 14.36 -3.25
N GLU A 107 10.40 15.13 -4.13
CA GLU A 107 9.83 15.52 -5.42
C GLU A 107 9.48 14.34 -6.34
N PRO A 108 10.33 13.30 -6.51
CA PRO A 108 9.98 12.17 -7.35
C PRO A 108 8.76 11.42 -6.83
N MET A 109 8.58 11.35 -5.51
CA MET A 109 7.41 10.73 -4.91
C MET A 109 6.17 11.60 -5.08
N ALA A 110 6.28 12.91 -4.85
CA ALA A 110 5.17 13.86 -5.01
C ALA A 110 4.62 13.90 -6.45
N THR A 111 5.49 13.76 -7.44
CA THR A 111 5.10 13.74 -8.87
C THR A 111 4.65 12.37 -9.36
N GLY A 112 5.14 11.30 -8.75
CA GLY A 112 4.84 9.91 -9.09
C GLY A 112 3.68 9.30 -8.29
N GLU A 113 3.19 9.98 -7.26
CA GLU A 113 2.12 9.49 -6.42
C GLU A 113 0.81 9.41 -7.22
N ILE A 114 0.31 8.18 -7.38
CA ILE A 114 -0.92 7.88 -8.13
C ILE A 114 -2.13 8.61 -7.52
N ILE A 115 -2.06 8.92 -6.22
CA ILE A 115 -3.11 9.61 -5.49
C ILE A 115 -2.45 10.71 -4.65
N SER A 116 -2.24 11.86 -5.25
CA SER A 116 -2.01 13.07 -4.47
C SER A 116 -3.37 13.68 -4.04
N ARG A 117 -3.35 14.55 -3.04
CA ARG A 117 -4.54 15.37 -2.64
C ARG A 117 -5.12 16.16 -3.83
N ASN A 118 -4.37 16.31 -4.91
CA ASN A 118 -4.71 17.09 -6.10
C ASN A 118 -5.35 16.25 -7.23
N TYR A 119 -5.46 14.92 -7.09
CA TYR A 119 -6.09 14.09 -8.10
C TYR A 119 -7.62 14.21 -8.04
N THR A 120 -8.21 14.54 -9.18
CA THR A 120 -9.67 14.46 -9.34
C THR A 120 -10.11 12.99 -9.42
N PRO A 121 -11.37 12.67 -9.06
CA PRO A 121 -11.91 11.32 -9.20
C PRO A 121 -11.76 10.77 -10.63
N LYS A 122 -11.86 11.62 -11.65
CA LYS A 122 -11.68 11.23 -13.05
C LYS A 122 -10.25 10.79 -13.34
N GLN A 123 -9.26 11.54 -12.87
CA GLN A 123 -7.84 11.22 -13.04
C GLN A 123 -7.50 9.91 -12.35
N TRP A 124 -7.99 9.72 -11.11
CA TRP A 124 -7.77 8.48 -10.40
C TRP A 124 -8.35 7.26 -11.14
N LYS A 125 -9.57 7.36 -11.65
CA LYS A 125 -10.22 6.29 -12.44
C LYS A 125 -9.41 5.93 -13.69
N GLN A 126 -8.83 6.93 -14.36
CA GLN A 126 -7.97 6.71 -15.50
C GLN A 126 -6.68 5.99 -15.12
N VAL A 127 -5.99 6.46 -14.08
CA VAL A 127 -4.75 5.86 -13.58
C VAL A 127 -5.00 4.42 -13.09
N PHE A 128 -6.09 4.20 -12.37
CA PHE A 128 -6.48 2.85 -11.94
C PHE A 128 -6.72 1.91 -13.15
N ARG A 129 -7.38 2.42 -14.18
CA ARG A 129 -7.58 1.66 -15.43
C ARG A 129 -6.25 1.28 -16.10
N GLU A 130 -5.33 2.21 -16.22
CA GLU A 130 -4.00 1.96 -16.81
C GLU A 130 -3.21 0.95 -15.97
N PHE A 131 -3.24 1.09 -14.65
CA PHE A 131 -2.66 0.14 -13.71
C PHE A 131 -3.24 -1.28 -13.92
N MET A 132 -4.56 -1.42 -13.96
CA MET A 132 -5.22 -2.71 -14.13
C MET A 132 -4.92 -3.35 -15.49
N LEU A 133 -4.79 -2.55 -16.56
CA LEU A 133 -4.38 -3.03 -17.89
C LEU A 133 -2.95 -3.57 -17.87
N LYS A 134 -2.03 -2.91 -17.16
CA LYS A 134 -0.65 -3.41 -17.02
C LYS A 134 -0.61 -4.73 -16.27
N LEU A 135 -1.30 -4.83 -15.14
CA LEU A 135 -1.38 -6.09 -14.40
C LEU A 135 -1.93 -7.22 -15.28
N ARG A 136 -2.96 -6.90 -16.06
CA ARG A 136 -3.57 -7.88 -16.96
C ARG A 136 -2.60 -8.38 -18.04
N ARG A 137 -1.83 -7.45 -18.63
CA ARG A 137 -0.82 -7.79 -19.64
C ARG A 137 0.24 -8.77 -19.12
N TRP A 138 0.67 -8.59 -17.86
CA TRP A 138 1.70 -9.44 -17.26
C TRP A 138 1.16 -10.77 -16.72
N THR A 139 -0.10 -10.81 -16.32
CA THR A 139 -0.69 -12.02 -15.72
C THR A 139 -0.97 -13.06 -16.79
N ALA A 140 -0.58 -14.31 -16.53
CA ALA A 140 -0.86 -15.46 -17.39
C ALA A 140 -2.37 -15.71 -17.51
N GLU A 141 -2.81 -16.42 -18.55
CA GLU A 141 -4.22 -16.71 -18.80
C GLU A 141 -4.90 -17.40 -17.61
N GLU A 142 -4.25 -18.39 -17.01
CA GLU A 142 -4.72 -19.08 -15.79
C GLU A 142 -4.28 -18.36 -14.49
N GLY A 143 -3.58 -17.26 -14.62
CA GLY A 143 -3.07 -16.50 -13.49
C GLY A 143 -4.17 -15.73 -12.76
N VAL A 144 -3.83 -15.25 -11.57
CA VAL A 144 -4.77 -14.54 -10.70
C VAL A 144 -4.19 -13.23 -10.19
N CYS A 145 -5.07 -12.27 -9.90
CA CYS A 145 -4.68 -11.06 -9.19
C CYS A 145 -5.51 -10.91 -7.90
N TYR A 146 -4.83 -10.83 -6.78
CA TYR A 146 -5.42 -10.43 -5.50
C TYR A 146 -5.24 -8.93 -5.33
N LEU A 147 -6.34 -8.20 -5.39
CA LEU A 147 -6.41 -6.77 -5.21
C LEU A 147 -6.98 -6.44 -3.83
N LEU A 148 -6.21 -5.75 -2.98
CA LEU A 148 -6.72 -5.19 -1.74
C LEU A 148 -7.09 -3.73 -1.99
N LEU A 149 -8.37 -3.40 -1.85
CA LEU A 149 -8.89 -2.04 -2.02
C LEU A 149 -9.89 -1.70 -0.92
N GLY A 150 -9.70 -0.55 -0.29
CA GLY A 150 -10.62 -0.04 0.73
C GLY A 150 -11.69 0.87 0.15
N ASP A 151 -12.74 1.12 0.95
CA ASP A 151 -13.71 2.15 0.68
C ASP A 151 -13.11 3.55 0.84
N TRP A 152 -13.65 4.52 0.12
CA TRP A 152 -13.28 5.93 0.24
C TRP A 152 -14.49 6.86 0.16
N ILE A 153 -14.26 8.13 0.43
CA ILE A 153 -15.27 9.18 0.29
C ILE A 153 -14.98 9.98 -0.98
N GLU A 154 -15.96 10.09 -1.85
CA GLU A 154 -15.93 10.89 -3.06
C GLU A 154 -17.18 11.79 -3.08
N ASN A 155 -17.03 13.11 -3.13
CA ASN A 155 -18.14 14.09 -3.12
C ASN A 155 -19.10 13.91 -1.92
N ASN A 156 -18.58 13.64 -0.74
CA ASN A 156 -19.32 13.35 0.51
C ASN A 156 -20.15 12.06 0.48
N GLU A 157 -19.93 11.20 -0.50
CA GLU A 157 -20.57 9.89 -0.58
C GLU A 157 -19.53 8.78 -0.43
N ARG A 158 -19.93 7.69 0.24
CA ARG A 158 -19.10 6.49 0.33
C ARG A 158 -19.07 5.79 -1.03
N VAL A 159 -17.88 5.50 -1.51
CA VAL A 159 -17.65 4.61 -2.66
C VAL A 159 -17.11 3.29 -2.13
N SER A 160 -17.80 2.20 -2.43
CA SER A 160 -17.33 0.86 -2.10
C SER A 160 -16.21 0.43 -3.06
N GLY A 161 -15.05 0.05 -2.51
CA GLY A 161 -13.93 -0.47 -3.30
C GLY A 161 -14.30 -1.73 -4.07
N LEU A 162 -15.15 -2.59 -3.50
CA LEU A 162 -15.63 -3.80 -4.16
C LEU A 162 -16.57 -3.48 -5.32
N GLU A 163 -17.58 -2.62 -5.11
CA GLU A 163 -18.52 -2.23 -6.17
C GLU A 163 -17.81 -1.49 -7.30
N PHE A 164 -16.88 -0.62 -6.95
CA PHE A 164 -16.03 0.06 -7.91
C PHE A 164 -15.24 -0.95 -8.76
N THR A 165 -14.58 -1.92 -8.14
CA THR A 165 -13.82 -2.94 -8.85
C THR A 165 -14.73 -3.78 -9.74
N ASN A 166 -15.89 -4.24 -9.25
CA ASN A 166 -16.86 -4.96 -10.06
C ASN A 166 -17.30 -4.18 -11.32
N LYS A 167 -17.53 -2.88 -11.16
CA LYS A 167 -17.96 -2.01 -12.27
C LYS A 167 -16.88 -1.80 -13.33
N TYR A 168 -15.63 -1.70 -12.93
CA TYR A 168 -14.54 -1.30 -13.82
C TYR A 168 -13.69 -2.47 -14.34
N SER A 169 -13.66 -3.59 -13.65
CA SER A 169 -12.83 -4.75 -14.00
C SER A 169 -13.14 -5.30 -15.40
N ASP A 170 -14.40 -5.45 -15.75
CA ASP A 170 -14.80 -5.97 -17.07
C ASP A 170 -14.28 -5.10 -18.22
N SER A 171 -14.27 -3.77 -18.05
CA SER A 171 -13.80 -2.83 -19.07
C SER A 171 -12.30 -2.95 -19.39
N VAL A 172 -11.55 -3.64 -18.54
CA VAL A 172 -10.12 -3.88 -18.67
C VAL A 172 -9.77 -5.38 -18.75
N GLY A 173 -10.77 -6.23 -18.99
CA GLY A 173 -10.60 -7.65 -19.22
C GLY A 173 -10.34 -8.48 -17.96
N TRP A 174 -10.72 -7.98 -16.78
CA TRP A 174 -10.73 -8.73 -15.54
C TRP A 174 -12.15 -9.11 -15.11
N LYS A 175 -12.31 -10.27 -14.52
CA LYS A 175 -13.56 -10.72 -13.87
C LYS A 175 -13.33 -10.89 -12.37
N VAL A 176 -14.24 -10.40 -11.56
CA VAL A 176 -14.23 -10.66 -10.12
C VAL A 176 -14.70 -12.09 -9.87
N ALA A 177 -13.76 -12.94 -9.46
CA ALA A 177 -14.02 -14.37 -9.19
C ALA A 177 -14.41 -14.64 -7.73
N GLY A 178 -14.13 -13.70 -6.83
CA GLY A 178 -14.48 -13.81 -5.42
C GLY A 178 -14.01 -12.61 -4.63
N SER A 179 -14.52 -12.46 -3.42
CA SER A 179 -14.09 -11.41 -2.50
C SER A 179 -14.26 -11.79 -1.04
N ALA A 180 -13.45 -11.20 -0.18
CA ALA A 180 -13.60 -11.22 1.27
C ALA A 180 -13.47 -9.78 1.78
N SER A 181 -14.29 -9.39 2.75
CA SER A 181 -14.36 -8.03 3.24
C SER A 181 -14.27 -7.98 4.76
N VAL A 182 -13.56 -6.97 5.28
CA VAL A 182 -13.43 -6.73 6.70
C VAL A 182 -13.71 -5.26 7.00
N GLN A 183 -14.50 -5.02 8.04
CA GLN A 183 -14.73 -3.66 8.52
C GLN A 183 -13.51 -3.20 9.31
N ARG A 184 -13.09 -1.96 9.05
CA ARG A 184 -11.92 -1.36 9.71
C ARG A 184 -12.35 -0.29 10.68
N GLU A 185 -11.66 -0.22 11.81
CA GLU A 185 -11.81 0.90 12.73
C GLU A 185 -11.34 2.20 12.07
N ILE A 186 -12.08 3.26 12.31
CA ILE A 186 -11.75 4.60 11.84
C ILE A 186 -11.32 5.42 13.05
N PHE A 187 -10.03 5.74 13.12
CA PHE A 187 -9.46 6.53 14.22
C PHE A 187 -9.64 8.03 14.00
N ASP A 188 -9.64 8.49 12.75
CA ASP A 188 -9.89 9.89 12.40
C ASP A 188 -11.37 10.25 12.55
N SER A 189 -11.65 11.30 13.32
CA SER A 189 -13.02 11.74 13.62
C SER A 189 -13.77 12.24 12.39
N ASN A 190 -13.09 12.94 11.47
CA ASN A 190 -13.71 13.47 10.26
C ASN A 190 -14.05 12.34 9.28
N LEU A 191 -13.15 11.38 9.12
CA LEU A 191 -13.42 10.18 8.33
C LEU A 191 -14.55 9.36 8.95
N ARG A 192 -14.60 9.23 10.27
CA ARG A 192 -15.70 8.53 10.96
C ARG A 192 -17.04 9.18 10.68
N LEU A 193 -17.13 10.50 10.74
CA LEU A 193 -18.33 11.25 10.38
C LEU A 193 -18.72 11.04 8.91
N ALA A 194 -17.74 11.07 8.01
CA ALA A 194 -17.99 10.90 6.58
C ALA A 194 -18.49 9.50 6.21
N PHE A 195 -17.99 8.44 6.86
CA PHE A 195 -18.47 7.07 6.65
C PHE A 195 -19.78 6.76 7.38
N GLY A 196 -20.09 7.48 8.47
CA GLY A 196 -21.30 7.28 9.26
C GLY A 196 -21.47 5.83 9.73
N ASP A 197 -22.73 5.37 9.81
CA ASP A 197 -23.09 4.02 10.27
C ASP A 197 -22.65 2.91 9.31
N SER A 198 -22.42 3.21 8.03
CA SER A 198 -21.96 2.20 7.05
C SER A 198 -20.54 1.70 7.32
N GLY A 199 -19.75 2.48 8.05
CA GLY A 199 -18.35 2.16 8.36
C GLY A 199 -17.45 2.11 7.12
N LYS A 200 -16.18 1.90 7.35
CA LYS A 200 -15.16 1.72 6.31
C LYS A 200 -14.83 0.25 6.16
N TRP A 201 -14.83 -0.25 4.95
CA TRP A 201 -14.47 -1.63 4.64
C TRP A 201 -13.21 -1.71 3.80
N GLU A 202 -12.47 -2.78 3.97
CA GLU A 202 -11.40 -3.21 3.07
C GLU A 202 -11.76 -4.55 2.46
N HIS A 203 -11.47 -4.68 1.18
CA HIS A 203 -11.88 -5.81 0.36
C HIS A 203 -10.66 -6.46 -0.27
N LEU A 204 -10.46 -7.75 0.00
CA LEU A 204 -9.56 -8.58 -0.77
C LEU A 204 -10.36 -9.17 -1.93
N ILE A 205 -10.02 -8.81 -3.14
CA ILE A 205 -10.77 -9.12 -4.36
C ILE A 205 -9.91 -10.03 -5.23
N LEU A 206 -10.44 -11.19 -5.58
CA LEU A 206 -9.80 -12.12 -6.51
C LEU A 206 -10.26 -11.80 -7.93
N LEU A 207 -9.32 -11.50 -8.79
CA LEU A 207 -9.53 -11.20 -10.19
C LEU A 207 -8.93 -12.32 -11.06
N ARG A 208 -9.65 -12.69 -12.12
CA ARG A 208 -9.22 -13.59 -13.19
C ARG A 208 -9.42 -12.96 -14.56
N GLN A 209 -8.72 -13.46 -15.55
CA GLN A 209 -8.90 -13.05 -16.93
C GLN A 209 -10.14 -13.68 -17.55
#